data_459294091d9cf1b3ed5fb084d3358f0b
#
_entry.id   459294091d9cf1b3ed5fb084d3358f0b
#
_cell.length_a   1.000
_cell.length_b   1.000
_cell.length_c   1.000
_cell.angle_alpha   90.00
_cell.angle_beta   90.00
_cell.angle_gamma   90.00
#
_symmetry.space_group_name_H-M   'P 1'
#
loop_
_entity.id
_entity.type
_entity.pdbx_description
1 polymer ?
#
loop_
_entity_poly.entity_id
_entity_poly.type
_entity_poly.pdbx_seq_one_letter_code
_entity_poly.pdbx_strand_id
1 'polypeptide(L)'
;MGRNIMRKVALMAGILLAATPGIAMAASADLSIIKSDSADPVTTGSQLTYSITVSNAGPDAATAVTVTDDLPGHVDFTSATASQGSCADKGKKVTCDLGTLASGASATVTLKVVPTKAGKITNTATVTSAETDEYATNNSDNETTTVVDAAVPTCAGRKATIVGTPGADTINGTKKADVIVALTGDDAIFGLGGNDVICAFGGDDFIKGRAGNDLIRAGGGDDSLGGGPGDDTLRGGGGHDSCRGGPGKDIKRSC
;
A
#
# COMPACT_ATOMS: atom_id res chain seq x y z
N MET A 1 -15.48 95.47 -56.63
CA MET A 1 -16.11 94.69 -55.57
C MET A 1 -15.70 93.22 -55.77
N GLY A 2 -14.74 92.73 -55.05
CA GLY A 2 -14.29 91.35 -55.18
C GLY A 2 -13.84 90.90 -53.81
N ARG A 3 -14.59 89.99 -53.21
CA ARG A 3 -14.30 89.42 -51.91
C ARG A 3 -13.33 88.23 -52.09
N ASN A 4 -12.13 88.39 -51.52
CA ASN A 4 -11.16 87.34 -51.35
C ASN A 4 -11.64 86.39 -50.23
N ILE A 5 -11.82 85.12 -50.58
CA ILE A 5 -12.09 84.01 -49.62
C ILE A 5 -10.76 83.28 -49.37
N MET A 6 -10.13 83.55 -48.25
CA MET A 6 -8.98 82.76 -47.72
C MET A 6 -9.48 81.40 -47.29
N ARG A 7 -9.07 80.34 -47.99
CA ARG A 7 -9.22 78.95 -47.51
C ARG A 7 -8.10 78.70 -46.44
N LYS A 8 -8.53 78.49 -45.21
CA LYS A 8 -7.64 77.97 -44.16
C LYS A 8 -7.47 76.45 -44.39
N VAL A 9 -6.28 76.04 -44.75
CA VAL A 9 -5.87 74.65 -44.73
C VAL A 9 -5.58 74.26 -43.28
N ALA A 10 -6.38 73.42 -42.69
CA ALA A 10 -6.11 72.83 -41.36
C ALA A 10 -5.11 71.71 -41.52
N LEU A 11 -3.93 71.90 -40.98
CA LEU A 11 -2.89 70.84 -40.88
C LEU A 11 -3.30 69.93 -39.74
N MET A 12 -3.85 68.73 -40.09
CA MET A 12 -4.01 67.64 -39.11
C MET A 12 -2.64 67.07 -38.80
N ALA A 13 -2.08 67.40 -37.62
CA ALA A 13 -0.97 66.67 -37.03
C ALA A 13 -1.46 65.30 -36.57
N GLY A 14 -1.09 64.29 -37.35
CA GLY A 14 -1.30 62.88 -36.93
C GLY A 14 -0.43 62.57 -35.72
N ILE A 15 -1.04 62.34 -34.55
CA ILE A 15 -0.36 61.81 -33.39
C ILE A 15 -0.06 60.36 -33.69
N LEU A 16 1.20 60.08 -34.01
CA LEU A 16 1.72 58.69 -34.12
C LEU A 16 1.77 58.14 -32.65
N LEU A 17 0.78 57.35 -32.28
CA LEU A 17 0.82 56.65 -31.01
C LEU A 17 1.89 55.55 -31.13
N ALA A 18 3.09 55.81 -30.64
CA ALA A 18 4.11 54.78 -30.53
C ALA A 18 3.58 53.69 -29.56
N ALA A 19 3.27 52.51 -30.09
CA ALA A 19 3.02 51.34 -29.28
C ALA A 19 4.26 51.04 -28.48
N THR A 20 4.22 51.31 -27.19
CA THR A 20 5.26 50.80 -26.26
C THR A 20 5.24 49.28 -26.35
N PRO A 21 6.39 48.62 -26.57
CA PRO A 21 6.46 47.18 -26.49
C PRO A 21 5.99 46.80 -25.07
N GLY A 22 4.84 46.11 -24.96
CA GLY A 22 4.38 45.56 -23.71
C GLY A 22 5.51 44.69 -23.16
N ILE A 23 5.92 44.97 -21.92
CA ILE A 23 6.80 44.07 -21.19
C ILE A 23 6.03 42.74 -21.10
N ALA A 24 6.46 41.73 -21.84
CA ALA A 24 5.90 40.38 -21.67
C ALA A 24 6.23 39.97 -20.22
N MET A 25 5.20 39.92 -19.38
CA MET A 25 5.36 39.34 -18.05
C MET A 25 5.79 37.89 -18.24
N ALA A 26 6.77 37.45 -17.46
CA ALA A 26 7.13 36.03 -17.46
C ALA A 26 5.91 35.22 -17.04
N ALA A 27 5.69 34.09 -17.70
CA ALA A 27 4.60 33.18 -17.31
C ALA A 27 4.83 32.72 -15.87
N SER A 28 3.79 32.79 -15.04
CA SER A 28 3.83 32.44 -13.63
C SER A 28 2.81 31.34 -13.36
N ALA A 29 3.28 30.19 -12.89
CA ALA A 29 2.46 29.12 -12.36
C ALA A 29 2.44 29.21 -10.83
N ASP A 30 1.47 28.56 -10.20
CA ASP A 30 1.39 28.33 -8.75
C ASP A 30 0.99 26.88 -8.54
N LEU A 31 2.01 26.02 -8.54
CA LEU A 31 1.85 24.61 -8.32
C LEU A 31 1.75 24.32 -6.83
N SER A 32 0.95 23.34 -6.49
CA SER A 32 0.91 22.75 -5.15
C SER A 32 0.79 21.25 -5.25
N ILE A 33 1.31 20.54 -4.23
CA ILE A 33 1.22 19.10 -4.15
C ILE A 33 0.66 18.68 -2.79
N ILE A 34 -0.23 17.68 -2.81
CA ILE A 34 -0.77 17.05 -1.61
C ILE A 34 -0.60 15.55 -1.75
N LYS A 35 -0.08 14.92 -0.70
CA LYS A 35 0.15 13.49 -0.62
C LYS A 35 -0.64 12.90 0.55
N SER A 36 -1.23 11.73 0.32
CA SER A 36 -1.92 10.95 1.35
C SER A 36 -1.70 9.46 1.12
N ASP A 37 -1.85 8.66 2.16
CA ASP A 37 -1.83 7.21 2.08
C ASP A 37 -3.22 6.59 2.19
N SER A 38 -3.34 5.31 1.82
CA SER A 38 -4.60 4.55 1.85
C SER A 38 -4.87 3.88 3.20
N ALA A 39 -3.86 3.75 4.05
CA ALA A 39 -3.96 3.09 5.36
C ALA A 39 -2.81 3.50 6.29
N ASP A 40 -3.15 3.90 7.50
CA ASP A 40 -2.24 4.08 8.62
C ASP A 40 -2.92 3.59 9.92
N PRO A 41 -2.44 2.49 10.53
CA PRO A 41 -1.27 1.69 10.14
C PRO A 41 -1.51 0.75 8.95
N VAL A 42 -0.42 0.38 8.27
CA VAL A 42 -0.37 -0.69 7.27
C VAL A 42 0.47 -1.87 7.77
N THR A 43 0.12 -3.09 7.37
CA THR A 43 0.88 -4.28 7.77
C THR A 43 2.04 -4.55 6.81
N THR A 44 3.19 -5.01 7.32
CA THR A 44 4.30 -5.50 6.49
C THR A 44 3.81 -6.52 5.47
N GLY A 45 4.28 -6.40 4.22
CA GLY A 45 3.86 -7.26 3.11
C GLY A 45 2.53 -6.88 2.46
N SER A 46 1.73 -5.99 3.06
CA SER A 46 0.48 -5.51 2.46
C SER A 46 0.72 -4.32 1.53
N GLN A 47 -0.12 -4.20 0.49
CA GLN A 47 -0.03 -3.07 -0.42
C GLN A 47 -0.44 -1.76 0.26
N LEU A 48 0.43 -0.75 0.12
CA LEU A 48 0.17 0.63 0.49
C LEU A 48 0.04 1.47 -0.78
N THR A 49 -1.00 2.29 -0.85
CA THR A 49 -1.21 3.19 -1.98
C THR A 49 -1.09 4.63 -1.52
N TYR A 50 -0.21 5.39 -2.17
CA TYR A 50 -0.17 6.85 -2.03
C TYR A 50 -0.96 7.49 -3.17
N SER A 51 -1.77 8.48 -2.80
CA SER A 51 -2.43 9.40 -3.73
C SER A 51 -1.73 10.74 -3.67
N ILE A 52 -1.28 11.23 -4.80
CA ILE A 52 -0.57 12.50 -4.93
C ILE A 52 -1.37 13.37 -5.88
N THR A 53 -1.84 14.52 -5.39
CA THR A 53 -2.59 15.49 -6.19
C THR A 53 -1.72 16.72 -6.43
N VAL A 54 -1.56 17.09 -7.69
CA VAL A 54 -0.89 18.33 -8.11
C VAL A 54 -1.94 19.27 -8.65
N SER A 55 -1.91 20.53 -8.23
CA SER A 55 -2.81 21.57 -8.68
C SER A 55 -2.03 22.80 -9.15
N ASN A 56 -2.54 23.49 -10.18
CA ASN A 56 -2.01 24.76 -10.65
C ASN A 56 -3.03 25.87 -10.37
N ALA A 57 -2.81 26.69 -9.34
CA ALA A 57 -3.63 27.83 -8.97
C ALA A 57 -3.18 29.14 -9.64
N GLY A 58 -2.07 29.09 -10.40
CA GLY A 58 -1.48 30.25 -11.06
C GLY A 58 -2.34 30.77 -12.23
N PRO A 59 -2.06 31.99 -12.68
CA PRO A 59 -2.77 32.59 -13.79
C PRO A 59 -2.46 31.92 -15.13
N ASP A 60 -1.25 31.36 -15.25
CA ASP A 60 -0.79 30.73 -16.51
C ASP A 60 -0.75 29.20 -16.39
N ALA A 61 -0.70 28.55 -17.55
CA ALA A 61 -0.48 27.11 -17.61
C ALA A 61 0.95 26.78 -17.17
N ALA A 62 1.10 25.73 -16.36
CA ALA A 62 2.39 25.14 -16.03
C ALA A 62 2.76 24.11 -17.11
N THR A 63 3.96 24.24 -17.69
CA THR A 63 4.47 23.30 -18.72
C THR A 63 5.60 22.44 -18.15
N ALA A 64 5.86 21.30 -18.77
CA ALA A 64 6.84 20.31 -18.32
C ALA A 64 6.67 19.94 -16.83
N VAL A 65 5.41 19.85 -16.36
CA VAL A 65 5.09 19.51 -14.98
C VAL A 65 5.59 18.10 -14.66
N THR A 66 6.46 17.99 -13.68
CA THR A 66 7.06 16.72 -13.28
C THR A 66 6.90 16.50 -11.78
N VAL A 67 6.36 15.34 -11.41
CA VAL A 67 6.34 14.85 -10.03
C VAL A 67 7.50 13.89 -9.83
N THR A 68 8.25 14.10 -8.77
CA THR A 68 9.30 13.19 -8.30
C THR A 68 8.96 12.69 -6.91
N ASP A 69 9.02 11.38 -6.73
CA ASP A 69 8.77 10.71 -5.44
C ASP A 69 10.01 9.87 -5.08
N ASP A 70 10.64 10.21 -3.96
CA ASP A 70 11.79 9.48 -3.45
C ASP A 70 11.33 8.45 -2.42
N LEU A 71 11.23 7.19 -2.87
CA LEU A 71 10.74 6.08 -2.05
C LEU A 71 11.63 5.86 -0.83
N PRO A 72 11.05 5.76 0.37
CA PRO A 72 11.82 5.49 1.59
C PRO A 72 12.48 4.12 1.56
N GLY A 73 13.41 3.89 2.49
CA GLY A 73 13.96 2.56 2.74
C GLY A 73 12.87 1.58 3.17
N HIS A 74 13.09 0.29 2.94
CA HIS A 74 12.18 -0.78 3.37
C HIS A 74 10.77 -0.73 2.76
N VAL A 75 10.65 -0.23 1.53
CA VAL A 75 9.47 -0.41 0.67
C VAL A 75 9.90 -0.96 -0.68
N ASP A 76 9.09 -1.81 -1.26
CA ASP A 76 9.24 -2.30 -2.63
C ASP A 76 8.23 -1.59 -3.53
N PHE A 77 8.71 -1.10 -4.67
CA PHE A 77 7.87 -0.47 -5.69
C PHE A 77 6.99 -1.52 -6.38
N THR A 78 5.72 -1.19 -6.60
CA THR A 78 4.80 -2.06 -7.34
C THR A 78 4.36 -1.42 -8.66
N SER A 79 3.85 -0.20 -8.60
CA SER A 79 3.42 0.54 -9.79
C SER A 79 3.24 2.01 -9.50
N ALA A 80 3.31 2.83 -10.56
CA ALA A 80 2.90 4.22 -10.54
C ALA A 80 2.08 4.54 -11.80
N THR A 81 0.98 5.27 -11.64
CA THR A 81 0.12 5.72 -12.73
C THR A 81 -0.27 7.17 -12.51
N ALA A 82 -0.45 7.92 -13.59
CA ALA A 82 -0.90 9.30 -13.54
C ALA A 82 -2.20 9.48 -14.32
N SER A 83 -3.03 10.47 -13.94
CA SER A 83 -4.26 10.82 -14.65
C SER A 83 -3.98 11.41 -16.05
N GLN A 84 -2.78 11.97 -16.23
CA GLN A 84 -2.25 12.42 -17.52
C GLN A 84 -0.73 12.20 -17.58
N GLY A 85 -0.19 11.99 -18.78
CA GLY A 85 1.24 11.73 -18.96
C GLY A 85 1.64 10.31 -18.61
N SER A 86 2.85 10.12 -18.09
CA SER A 86 3.41 8.79 -17.80
C SER A 86 4.36 8.82 -16.61
N CYS A 87 4.50 7.68 -15.94
CA CYS A 87 5.42 7.48 -14.83
C CYS A 87 6.52 6.47 -15.19
N ALA A 88 7.72 6.70 -14.68
CA ALA A 88 8.86 5.80 -14.76
C ALA A 88 9.49 5.59 -13.39
N ASP A 89 9.86 4.35 -13.09
CA ASP A 89 10.61 3.97 -11.89
C ASP A 89 12.10 3.77 -12.24
N LYS A 90 12.97 4.28 -11.38
CA LYS A 90 14.42 4.06 -11.41
C LYS A 90 14.91 3.65 -10.02
N GLY A 91 14.44 2.50 -9.55
CA GLY A 91 14.77 1.95 -8.25
C GLY A 91 14.03 2.64 -7.11
N LYS A 92 14.68 3.53 -6.36
CA LYS A 92 14.04 4.26 -5.26
C LYS A 92 13.46 5.61 -5.66
N LYS A 93 13.48 5.94 -6.93
CA LYS A 93 13.00 7.22 -7.46
C LYS A 93 11.94 6.99 -8.53
N VAL A 94 10.73 7.45 -8.28
CA VAL A 94 9.62 7.46 -9.24
C VAL A 94 9.51 8.88 -9.82
N THR A 95 9.47 8.98 -11.13
CA THR A 95 9.28 10.25 -11.84
C THR A 95 8.07 10.15 -12.75
N CYS A 96 7.12 11.08 -12.60
CA CYS A 96 5.94 11.17 -13.45
C CYS A 96 5.98 12.48 -14.22
N ASP A 97 6.06 12.39 -15.55
CA ASP A 97 5.90 13.54 -16.45
C ASP A 97 4.40 13.73 -16.72
N LEU A 98 3.85 14.83 -16.20
CA LEU A 98 2.44 15.18 -16.35
C LEU A 98 2.18 16.10 -17.56
N GLY A 99 3.24 16.60 -18.21
CA GLY A 99 3.12 17.51 -19.34
C GLY A 99 2.64 18.90 -18.93
N THR A 100 1.58 19.40 -19.57
CA THR A 100 1.02 20.73 -19.28
C THR A 100 -0.19 20.64 -18.36
N LEU A 101 -0.19 21.48 -17.31
CA LEU A 101 -1.30 21.65 -16.38
C LEU A 101 -1.86 23.07 -16.53
N ALA A 102 -3.06 23.19 -17.09
CA ALA A 102 -3.70 24.50 -17.29
C ALA A 102 -3.94 25.22 -15.96
N SER A 103 -4.10 26.56 -16.00
CA SER A 103 -4.55 27.33 -14.85
C SER A 103 -5.87 26.77 -14.29
N GLY A 104 -5.94 26.56 -12.98
CA GLY A 104 -7.08 25.96 -12.27
C GLY A 104 -7.22 24.44 -12.42
N ALA A 105 -6.33 23.77 -13.17
CA ALA A 105 -6.38 22.33 -13.37
C ALA A 105 -5.62 21.55 -12.29
N SER A 106 -5.96 20.27 -12.15
CA SER A 106 -5.27 19.32 -11.28
C SER A 106 -5.00 18.00 -11.98
N ALA A 107 -3.94 17.33 -11.56
CA ALA A 107 -3.60 15.97 -12.00
C ALA A 107 -3.30 15.11 -10.77
N THR A 108 -3.51 13.80 -10.88
CA THR A 108 -3.26 12.85 -9.79
C THR A 108 -2.25 11.79 -10.21
N VAL A 109 -1.39 11.40 -9.26
CA VAL A 109 -0.50 10.24 -9.38
C VAL A 109 -0.90 9.24 -8.31
N THR A 110 -1.08 8.00 -8.71
CA THR A 110 -1.30 6.85 -7.80
C THR A 110 -0.03 6.02 -7.77
N LEU A 111 0.58 5.91 -6.59
CA LEU A 111 1.81 5.17 -6.35
C LEU A 111 1.52 4.00 -5.42
N LYS A 112 1.86 2.77 -5.83
CA LYS A 112 1.67 1.56 -5.04
C LYS A 112 3.01 0.97 -4.64
N VAL A 113 3.14 0.67 -3.35
CA VAL A 113 4.34 0.08 -2.75
C VAL A 113 3.96 -1.01 -1.76
N VAL A 114 4.94 -1.83 -1.36
CA VAL A 114 4.79 -2.83 -0.29
C VAL A 114 5.86 -2.57 0.76
N PRO A 115 5.48 -2.16 2.00
CA PRO A 115 6.42 -2.04 3.10
C PRO A 115 6.98 -3.39 3.52
N THR A 116 8.30 -3.48 3.71
CA THR A 116 9.01 -4.74 4.02
C THR A 116 9.46 -4.85 5.48
N LYS A 117 9.31 -3.78 6.27
CA LYS A 117 9.74 -3.75 7.67
C LYS A 117 8.84 -2.85 8.50
N ALA A 118 8.49 -3.29 9.72
CA ALA A 118 7.76 -2.48 10.69
C ALA A 118 8.56 -1.26 11.14
N GLY A 119 7.85 -0.17 11.42
CA GLY A 119 8.37 1.12 11.82
C GLY A 119 7.63 2.27 11.15
N LYS A 120 8.09 3.49 11.32
CA LYS A 120 7.57 4.63 10.59
C LYS A 120 8.33 4.79 9.27
N ILE A 121 7.61 5.00 8.20
CA ILE A 121 8.14 5.37 6.89
C ILE A 121 7.59 6.74 6.52
N THR A 122 8.47 7.64 6.06
CA THR A 122 8.08 8.94 5.52
C THR A 122 8.41 8.95 4.05
N ASN A 123 7.42 9.21 3.22
CA ASN A 123 7.55 9.28 1.77
C ASN A 123 7.30 10.69 1.30
N THR A 124 8.23 11.27 0.54
CA THR A 124 8.18 12.66 0.08
C THR A 124 8.02 12.72 -1.43
N ALA A 125 7.10 13.57 -1.87
CA ALA A 125 6.93 13.90 -3.27
C ALA A 125 7.18 15.40 -3.50
N THR A 126 7.71 15.73 -4.68
CA THR A 126 7.95 17.11 -5.12
C THR A 126 7.38 17.31 -6.51
N VAL A 127 6.94 18.53 -6.82
CA VAL A 127 6.51 18.93 -8.15
C VAL A 127 7.35 20.10 -8.65
N THR A 128 7.61 20.12 -9.96
CA THR A 128 8.31 21.20 -10.66
C THR A 128 7.65 21.49 -12.02
N SER A 129 7.83 22.69 -12.54
CA SER A 129 7.47 23.09 -13.91
C SER A 129 8.56 23.94 -14.56
N ALA A 130 8.36 24.31 -15.82
CA ALA A 130 9.25 25.23 -16.52
C ALA A 130 9.03 26.69 -16.12
N GLU A 131 7.85 27.06 -15.68
CA GLU A 131 7.49 28.41 -15.26
C GLU A 131 7.97 28.69 -13.83
N THR A 132 8.12 29.97 -13.53
CA THR A 132 8.43 30.40 -12.15
C THR A 132 7.22 30.22 -11.26
N ASP A 133 7.44 29.63 -10.11
CA ASP A 133 6.47 29.48 -9.04
C ASP A 133 6.90 30.33 -7.84
N GLU A 134 6.10 31.35 -7.54
CA GLU A 134 6.42 32.29 -6.44
C GLU A 134 6.15 31.67 -5.06
N TYR A 135 5.35 30.60 -5.00
CA TYR A 135 4.95 29.90 -3.77
C TYR A 135 5.55 28.50 -3.66
N ALA A 136 6.76 28.28 -4.16
CA ALA A 136 7.41 26.98 -4.23
C ALA A 136 7.53 26.20 -2.89
N THR A 137 7.15 26.79 -1.79
CA THR A 137 7.11 26.11 -0.46
C THR A 137 6.02 25.04 -0.36
N ASN A 138 4.99 25.10 -1.22
CA ASN A 138 3.90 24.10 -1.31
C ASN A 138 4.15 23.06 -2.41
N ASN A 139 5.32 23.11 -3.06
CA ASN A 139 5.73 22.17 -4.12
C ASN A 139 6.36 20.87 -3.59
N SER A 140 6.33 20.66 -2.29
CA SER A 140 6.78 19.43 -1.65
C SER A 140 5.81 19.04 -0.54
N ASP A 141 5.45 17.77 -0.50
CA ASP A 141 4.65 17.21 0.59
C ASP A 141 5.15 15.82 0.95
N ASN A 142 4.96 15.46 2.21
CA ASN A 142 5.38 14.17 2.74
C ASN A 142 4.23 13.52 3.52
N GLU A 143 4.17 12.20 3.41
CA GLU A 143 3.24 11.37 4.18
C GLU A 143 4.03 10.42 5.07
N THR A 144 3.61 10.31 6.32
CA THR A 144 4.23 9.40 7.30
C THR A 144 3.26 8.30 7.68
N THR A 145 3.58 7.09 7.28
CA THR A 145 2.78 5.89 7.53
C THR A 145 3.43 5.04 8.62
N THR A 146 2.64 4.55 9.56
CA THR A 146 3.05 3.55 10.55
C THR A 146 2.94 2.16 9.93
N VAL A 147 4.04 1.42 9.87
CA VAL A 147 4.06 0.03 9.43
C VAL A 147 4.13 -0.87 10.65
N VAL A 148 3.21 -1.82 10.77
CA VAL A 148 3.17 -2.82 11.84
C VAL A 148 3.49 -4.20 11.29
N ASP A 149 4.08 -5.07 12.10
CA ASP A 149 4.22 -6.47 11.68
C ASP A 149 2.85 -7.14 11.62
N ALA A 150 2.71 -8.09 10.69
CA ALA A 150 1.55 -8.96 10.65
C ALA A 150 1.42 -9.65 12.01
N ALA A 151 0.22 -9.63 12.57
CA ALA A 151 -0.05 -10.33 13.81
C ALA A 151 0.25 -11.82 13.61
N VAL A 152 1.21 -12.36 14.36
CA VAL A 152 1.45 -13.81 14.35
C VAL A 152 0.22 -14.47 14.97
N PRO A 153 -0.50 -15.36 14.26
CA PRO A 153 -1.67 -16.01 14.80
C PRO A 153 -1.32 -16.83 16.04
N THR A 154 -2.31 -17.07 16.89
CA THR A 154 -2.10 -17.81 18.13
C THR A 154 -2.96 -19.07 18.17
N CYS A 155 -2.43 -20.13 18.78
CA CYS A 155 -3.14 -21.34 19.13
C CYS A 155 -3.08 -21.56 20.64
N ALA A 156 -4.23 -21.67 21.28
CA ALA A 156 -4.34 -21.83 22.75
C ALA A 156 -3.56 -20.76 23.54
N GLY A 157 -3.51 -19.51 23.04
CA GLY A 157 -2.81 -18.38 23.67
C GLY A 157 -1.30 -18.36 23.43
N ARG A 158 -0.75 -19.28 22.64
CA ARG A 158 0.67 -19.33 22.26
C ARG A 158 0.84 -18.81 20.83
N LYS A 159 1.88 -18.01 20.57
CA LYS A 159 2.22 -17.57 19.23
C LYS A 159 2.64 -18.74 18.36
N ALA A 160 2.14 -18.79 17.12
CA ALA A 160 2.51 -19.81 16.16
C ALA A 160 4.00 -19.79 15.84
N THR A 161 4.61 -20.99 15.77
CA THR A 161 5.96 -21.22 15.22
C THR A 161 5.90 -21.60 13.75
N ILE A 162 4.76 -22.18 13.32
CA ILE A 162 4.46 -22.55 11.93
C ILE A 162 3.06 -22.04 11.60
N VAL A 163 2.92 -21.35 10.47
CA VAL A 163 1.65 -20.80 9.98
C VAL A 163 1.43 -21.28 8.55
N GLY A 164 0.25 -21.83 8.28
CA GLY A 164 -0.22 -22.19 6.94
C GLY A 164 -0.81 -20.99 6.19
N THR A 165 -1.52 -21.30 5.12
CA THR A 165 -2.22 -20.35 4.25
C THR A 165 -3.75 -20.51 4.37
N PRO A 166 -4.58 -19.61 3.81
CA PRO A 166 -6.03 -19.84 3.74
C PRO A 166 -6.48 -20.90 2.70
N GLY A 167 -5.64 -21.83 2.31
CA GLY A 167 -5.96 -22.88 1.35
C GLY A 167 -5.38 -24.22 1.84
N ALA A 168 -5.74 -25.33 1.20
CA ALA A 168 -5.28 -26.66 1.57
C ALA A 168 -3.75 -26.77 1.62
N ASP A 169 -3.22 -27.03 2.82
CA ASP A 169 -1.79 -27.12 3.08
C ASP A 169 -1.34 -28.53 3.46
N THR A 170 -0.05 -28.82 3.30
CA THR A 170 0.63 -29.93 3.93
C THR A 170 1.70 -29.40 4.86
N ILE A 171 1.42 -29.43 6.17
CA ILE A 171 2.28 -28.84 7.19
C ILE A 171 3.00 -29.93 7.97
N ASN A 172 4.31 -29.83 8.02
CA ASN A 172 5.15 -30.68 8.86
C ASN A 172 5.79 -29.83 9.97
N GLY A 173 5.58 -30.23 11.19
CA GLY A 173 6.30 -29.72 12.37
C GLY A 173 7.74 -30.20 12.41
N THR A 174 8.33 -30.17 13.58
CA THR A 174 9.72 -30.57 13.83
C THR A 174 9.77 -31.74 14.84
N LYS A 175 10.95 -32.06 15.37
CA LYS A 175 11.09 -32.98 16.51
C LYS A 175 11.02 -32.27 17.85
N LYS A 176 10.69 -31.00 17.89
CA LYS A 176 10.56 -30.16 19.09
C LYS A 176 9.12 -29.71 19.22
N ALA A 177 8.76 -29.23 20.39
CA ALA A 177 7.45 -28.63 20.62
C ALA A 177 7.18 -27.46 19.66
N ASP A 178 6.16 -27.58 18.83
CA ASP A 178 5.73 -26.59 17.86
C ASP A 178 4.37 -25.99 18.24
N VAL A 179 4.11 -24.80 17.74
CA VAL A 179 2.77 -24.20 17.74
C VAL A 179 2.36 -23.99 16.28
N ILE A 180 1.45 -24.84 15.81
CA ILE A 180 1.02 -24.87 14.41
C ILE A 180 -0.35 -24.22 14.28
N VAL A 181 -0.49 -23.31 13.36
CA VAL A 181 -1.75 -22.67 12.96
C VAL A 181 -1.91 -22.84 11.46
N ALA A 182 -2.87 -23.66 11.02
CA ALA A 182 -3.04 -23.95 9.60
C ALA A 182 -3.93 -22.91 8.89
N LEU A 183 -4.90 -22.30 9.58
CA LEU A 183 -5.88 -21.31 9.13
C LEU A 183 -7.14 -21.97 8.55
N THR A 184 -7.45 -21.77 7.28
CA THR A 184 -8.62 -22.35 6.61
C THR A 184 -8.18 -23.20 5.43
N GLY A 185 -9.01 -24.18 5.07
CA GLY A 185 -8.68 -25.11 3.98
C GLY A 185 -8.58 -26.53 4.53
N ASP A 186 -8.66 -27.51 3.66
CA ASP A 186 -8.56 -28.93 4.04
C ASP A 186 -7.09 -29.32 4.20
N ASP A 187 -6.59 -29.25 5.43
CA ASP A 187 -5.17 -29.30 5.74
C ASP A 187 -4.70 -30.70 6.16
N ALA A 188 -3.47 -31.05 5.78
CA ALA A 188 -2.77 -32.24 6.26
C ALA A 188 -1.62 -31.82 7.21
N ILE A 189 -1.79 -32.06 8.52
CA ILE A 189 -0.88 -31.56 9.54
C ILE A 189 -0.20 -32.72 10.29
N PHE A 190 1.11 -32.66 10.40
CA PHE A 190 1.95 -33.64 11.11
C PHE A 190 2.84 -32.92 12.13
N GLY A 191 2.58 -33.08 13.43
CA GLY A 191 3.39 -32.49 14.52
C GLY A 191 4.80 -33.07 14.57
N LEU A 192 4.91 -34.38 14.32
CA LEU A 192 6.12 -35.22 14.36
C LEU A 192 6.58 -35.57 15.79
N GLY A 193 7.16 -34.69 16.50
CA GLY A 193 7.61 -35.00 17.87
C GLY A 193 7.81 -33.76 18.73
N GLY A 194 7.69 -33.96 20.00
CA GLY A 194 7.60 -32.86 20.97
C GLY A 194 6.18 -32.71 21.47
N ASN A 195 5.94 -31.80 22.38
CA ASN A 195 4.59 -31.52 22.88
C ASN A 195 4.00 -30.37 22.05
N ASP A 196 3.26 -30.71 21.02
CA ASP A 196 2.79 -29.75 20.01
C ASP A 196 1.45 -29.12 20.41
N VAL A 197 1.22 -27.92 19.91
CA VAL A 197 -0.07 -27.21 19.99
C VAL A 197 -0.54 -26.92 18.57
N ILE A 198 -1.60 -27.60 18.13
CA ILE A 198 -2.08 -27.54 16.75
C ILE A 198 -3.48 -26.96 16.71
N CYS A 199 -3.70 -25.92 15.92
CA CYS A 199 -5.02 -25.37 15.56
C CYS A 199 -5.14 -25.37 14.05
N ALA A 200 -6.10 -26.15 13.52
CA ALA A 200 -6.36 -26.18 12.08
C ALA A 200 -7.37 -25.10 11.66
N PHE A 201 -8.42 -24.87 12.46
CA PHE A 201 -9.51 -23.89 12.33
C PHE A 201 -10.64 -24.33 11.43
N GLY A 202 -10.54 -24.32 10.13
CA GLY A 202 -11.72 -24.60 9.31
C GLY A 202 -11.40 -25.24 7.96
N GLY A 203 -12.16 -26.24 7.63
CA GLY A 203 -11.96 -27.19 6.55
C GLY A 203 -11.98 -28.61 7.09
N ASP A 204 -11.99 -29.61 6.22
CA ASP A 204 -11.96 -31.02 6.60
C ASP A 204 -10.49 -31.47 6.79
N ASP A 205 -10.01 -31.41 8.04
CA ASP A 205 -8.61 -31.51 8.35
C ASP A 205 -8.14 -32.94 8.70
N PHE A 206 -6.91 -33.28 8.30
CA PHE A 206 -6.24 -34.50 8.69
C PHE A 206 -5.03 -34.18 9.58
N ILE A 207 -5.11 -34.50 10.88
CA ILE A 207 -4.12 -34.08 11.86
C ILE A 207 -3.52 -35.28 12.59
N LYS A 208 -2.19 -35.31 12.65
CA LYS A 208 -1.41 -36.28 13.47
C LYS A 208 -0.42 -35.55 14.35
N GLY A 209 -0.61 -35.59 15.66
CA GLY A 209 0.34 -35.09 16.65
C GLY A 209 1.64 -35.91 16.62
N ARG A 210 1.52 -37.24 16.62
CA ARG A 210 2.57 -38.25 16.66
C ARG A 210 3.15 -38.38 18.06
N ALA A 211 4.45 -38.09 18.31
CA ALA A 211 5.11 -38.44 19.57
C ALA A 211 5.23 -37.23 20.50
N GLY A 212 4.68 -37.35 21.67
CA GLY A 212 4.65 -36.27 22.67
C GLY A 212 3.25 -36.07 23.23
N ASN A 213 3.11 -35.19 24.19
CA ASN A 213 1.79 -34.85 24.76
C ASN A 213 1.22 -33.65 23.99
N ASP A 214 0.33 -33.95 23.05
CA ASP A 214 -0.13 -32.98 22.06
C ASP A 214 -1.47 -32.34 22.42
N LEU A 215 -1.65 -31.08 22.11
CA LEU A 215 -2.93 -30.37 22.17
C LEU A 215 -3.40 -30.05 20.75
N ILE A 216 -4.41 -30.79 20.30
CA ILE A 216 -4.97 -30.65 18.94
C ILE A 216 -6.38 -30.03 19.03
N ARG A 217 -6.64 -29.00 18.24
CA ARG A 217 -7.91 -28.36 18.01
C ARG A 217 -8.14 -28.28 16.49
N ALA A 218 -9.02 -29.11 15.98
CA ALA A 218 -9.31 -29.13 14.56
C ALA A 218 -10.16 -27.88 14.20
N GLY A 219 -11.39 -27.81 14.58
CA GLY A 219 -12.13 -26.56 14.39
C GLY A 219 -13.51 -26.75 13.85
N GLY A 220 -13.73 -26.46 12.61
CA GLY A 220 -15.00 -26.66 11.93
C GLY A 220 -14.81 -27.36 10.61
N GLY A 221 -15.55 -28.42 10.38
CA GLY A 221 -15.43 -29.37 9.27
C GLY A 221 -15.49 -30.79 9.80
N ASP A 222 -15.40 -31.77 8.93
CA ASP A 222 -15.39 -33.20 9.27
C ASP A 222 -13.94 -33.67 9.42
N ASP A 223 -13.41 -33.66 10.64
CA ASP A 223 -11.99 -33.76 10.91
C ASP A 223 -11.52 -35.15 11.30
N SER A 224 -10.28 -35.50 10.97
CA SER A 224 -9.61 -36.73 11.37
C SER A 224 -8.37 -36.47 12.23
N LEU A 225 -8.48 -36.74 13.54
CA LEU A 225 -7.46 -36.43 14.53
C LEU A 225 -6.79 -37.71 15.07
N GLY A 226 -5.47 -37.73 15.05
CA GLY A 226 -4.64 -38.74 15.72
C GLY A 226 -3.68 -38.10 16.70
N GLY A 227 -3.75 -38.40 17.99
CA GLY A 227 -2.78 -37.96 18.97
C GLY A 227 -1.42 -38.63 18.71
N GLY A 228 -1.33 -39.89 19.00
CA GLY A 228 -0.13 -40.70 18.87
C GLY A 228 0.32 -41.28 20.19
N PRO A 229 1.60 -41.58 20.37
CA PRO A 229 2.13 -41.93 21.68
C PRO A 229 2.32 -40.70 22.57
N GLY A 230 1.66 -40.68 23.72
CA GLY A 230 1.70 -39.59 24.70
C GLY A 230 0.34 -39.37 25.34
N ASP A 231 0.27 -38.48 26.31
CA ASP A 231 -1.00 -38.08 26.92
C ASP A 231 -1.58 -36.90 26.16
N ASP A 232 -2.48 -37.16 25.23
CA ASP A 232 -2.95 -36.20 24.26
C ASP A 232 -4.28 -35.54 24.63
N THR A 233 -4.50 -34.33 24.17
CA THR A 233 -5.81 -33.65 24.25
C THR A 233 -6.28 -33.32 22.83
N LEU A 234 -7.35 -34.01 22.40
CA LEU A 234 -7.96 -33.88 21.09
C LEU A 234 -9.32 -33.20 21.21
N ARG A 235 -9.54 -32.16 20.42
CA ARG A 235 -10.83 -31.51 20.25
C ARG A 235 -11.16 -31.39 18.77
N GLY A 236 -12.18 -32.12 18.32
CA GLY A 236 -12.71 -31.98 16.97
C GLY A 236 -13.29 -30.59 16.78
N GLY A 237 -14.50 -30.37 17.15
CA GLY A 237 -15.10 -29.04 17.08
C GLY A 237 -16.52 -29.08 16.58
N GLY A 238 -16.76 -28.47 15.43
CA GLY A 238 -18.05 -28.51 14.74
C GLY A 238 -17.96 -29.36 13.48
N GLY A 239 -18.89 -30.29 13.30
CA GLY A 239 -18.91 -31.25 12.21
C GLY A 239 -18.95 -32.67 12.73
N HIS A 240 -18.60 -33.65 11.89
CA HIS A 240 -18.48 -35.06 12.24
C HIS A 240 -17.03 -35.47 12.35
N ASP A 241 -16.49 -35.45 13.56
CA ASP A 241 -15.07 -35.65 13.79
C ASP A 241 -14.71 -37.06 14.18
N SER A 242 -13.55 -37.55 13.76
CA SER A 242 -12.95 -38.81 14.14
C SER A 242 -11.66 -38.60 14.96
N CYS A 243 -11.72 -38.99 16.24
CA CYS A 243 -10.56 -38.77 17.13
C CYS A 243 -9.98 -40.10 17.63
N ARG A 244 -8.71 -40.34 17.36
CA ARG A 244 -7.95 -41.48 17.87
C ARG A 244 -6.80 -40.96 18.74
N GLY A 245 -6.86 -41.17 20.05
CA GLY A 245 -5.78 -40.79 20.99
C GLY A 245 -4.48 -41.51 20.67
N GLY A 246 -4.44 -42.76 20.90
CA GLY A 246 -3.24 -43.58 20.75
C GLY A 246 -2.83 -44.23 22.06
N PRO A 247 -1.54 -44.62 22.22
CA PRO A 247 -1.00 -45.07 23.51
C PRO A 247 -0.78 -43.90 24.46
N GLY A 248 -1.47 -43.90 25.61
CA GLY A 248 -1.37 -42.87 26.64
C GLY A 248 -2.70 -42.62 27.35
N LYS A 249 -2.76 -41.55 28.14
CA LYS A 249 -3.99 -41.08 28.79
C LYS A 249 -4.56 -39.89 28.04
N ASP A 250 -5.44 -40.19 27.10
CA ASP A 250 -5.94 -39.20 26.16
C ASP A 250 -7.27 -38.58 26.60
N ILE A 251 -7.42 -37.30 26.34
CA ILE A 251 -8.67 -36.54 26.49
C ILE A 251 -9.23 -36.24 25.11
N LYS A 252 -10.46 -36.71 24.85
CA LYS A 252 -11.17 -36.43 23.59
C LYS A 252 -12.45 -35.66 23.86
N ARG A 253 -12.72 -34.61 23.05
CA ARG A 253 -13.91 -33.76 23.16
C ARG A 253 -14.45 -33.42 21.77
N SER A 254 -15.77 -33.39 21.64
CA SER A 254 -16.40 -33.05 20.35
C SER A 254 -15.82 -33.89 19.22
N CYS A 255 -15.90 -35.23 19.32
CA CYS A 255 -15.44 -36.21 18.36
C CYS A 255 -16.58 -37.19 18.04
#